data_7b089d76a0950932bd48b47eb4d8f322
#
_entry.id   7b089d76a0950932bd48b47eb4d8f322
#
_cell.length_a   1.000
_cell.length_b   1.000
_cell.length_c   1.000
_cell.angle_alpha   90.00
_cell.angle_beta   90.00
_cell.angle_gamma   90.00
#
_symmetry.space_group_name_H-M   'P 1'
#
loop_
_entity.id
_entity.type
_entity.pdbx_description
1 polymer ?
#
loop_
_entity_poly.entity_id
_entity_poly.type
_entity_poly.pdbx_seq_one_letter_code
_entity_poly.pdbx_strand_id
1 'polypeptide(L)'
;MVGKTNTPHGKELVEKYGNERNVEFVGGIYDFKKLDSVRHFSKAYFHGHSVGGTNPSLLEAMAAGCFIFAHDNIFNRAVLKENAFYYPSADKVTEYLNRIDTIAEGSKIQYTARNIEVIRNEYSWESLIDKQDRKSVV
;
A
#
# COMPACT_ATOMS: atom_id res chain seq x y z
N MET A 1 -11.55 2.03 6.61
CA MET A 1 -10.17 2.33 7.06
C MET A 1 -9.74 1.32 8.11
N VAL A 2 -8.54 0.76 8.00
CA VAL A 2 -7.95 -0.17 8.97
C VAL A 2 -6.91 0.57 9.80
N GLY A 3 -7.00 0.49 11.12
CA GLY A 3 -6.04 1.12 12.03
C GLY A 3 -6.60 1.35 13.42
N LYS A 4 -5.73 1.76 14.35
CA LYS A 4 -6.15 2.07 15.73
C LYS A 4 -6.94 3.38 15.76
N THR A 5 -8.18 3.33 16.22
CA THR A 5 -9.06 4.51 16.38
C THR A 5 -8.99 5.14 17.78
N ASN A 6 -8.30 4.50 18.73
CA ASN A 6 -8.15 4.98 20.11
C ASN A 6 -7.00 5.96 20.35
N THR A 7 -6.24 6.31 19.32
CA THR A 7 -5.23 7.38 19.38
C THR A 7 -5.90 8.76 19.26
N PRO A 8 -5.26 9.87 19.70
CA PRO A 8 -5.81 11.21 19.54
C PRO A 8 -6.22 11.50 18.09
N HIS A 9 -5.34 11.24 17.13
CA HIS A 9 -5.63 11.40 15.70
C HIS A 9 -6.71 10.44 15.19
N GLY A 10 -6.73 9.20 15.66
CA GLY A 10 -7.79 8.23 15.30
C GLY A 10 -9.18 8.69 15.77
N LYS A 11 -9.27 9.24 16.97
CA LYS A 11 -10.52 9.81 17.50
C LYS A 11 -11.00 11.01 16.69
N GLU A 12 -10.10 11.91 16.34
CA GLU A 12 -10.39 13.07 15.49
C GLU A 12 -10.96 12.62 14.11
N LEU A 13 -10.34 11.61 13.50
CA LEU A 13 -10.85 11.06 12.23
C LEU A 13 -12.22 10.42 12.37
N VAL A 14 -12.46 9.67 13.44
CA VAL A 14 -13.78 9.06 13.70
C VAL A 14 -14.84 10.13 13.97
N GLU A 15 -14.51 11.15 14.74
CA GLU A 15 -15.42 12.28 15.01
C GLU A 15 -15.78 13.01 13.70
N LYS A 16 -14.79 13.26 12.85
CA LYS A 16 -14.98 14.01 11.61
C LYS A 16 -15.70 13.21 10.51
N TYR A 17 -15.39 11.91 10.38
CA TYR A 17 -15.83 11.10 9.25
C TYR A 17 -16.64 9.86 9.62
N GLY A 18 -16.85 9.59 10.90
CA GLY A 18 -17.54 8.37 11.36
C GLY A 18 -19.01 8.26 10.92
N ASN A 19 -19.64 9.39 10.61
CA ASN A 19 -21.02 9.46 10.11
C ASN A 19 -21.10 9.51 8.57
N GLU A 20 -19.96 9.54 7.89
CA GLU A 20 -19.93 9.56 6.43
C GLU A 20 -20.31 8.19 5.87
N ARG A 21 -21.30 8.16 4.99
CA ARG A 21 -21.88 6.94 4.43
C ARG A 21 -20.87 6.05 3.69
N ASN A 22 -19.80 6.64 3.19
CA ASN A 22 -18.80 5.96 2.38
C ASN A 22 -17.49 5.70 3.15
N VAL A 23 -17.48 5.94 4.46
CA VAL A 23 -16.30 5.74 5.30
C VAL A 23 -16.63 4.74 6.40
N GLU A 24 -15.85 3.67 6.47
CA GLU A 24 -15.97 2.66 7.52
C GLU A 24 -14.65 2.55 8.30
N PHE A 25 -14.74 2.63 9.63
CA PHE A 25 -13.62 2.44 10.55
C PHE A 25 -13.71 1.04 11.16
N VAL A 26 -12.98 0.09 10.62
CA VAL A 26 -13.00 -1.33 11.05
C VAL A 26 -12.06 -1.64 12.21
N GLY A 27 -11.38 -0.61 12.75
CA GLY A 27 -10.40 -0.81 13.81
C GLY A 27 -9.10 -1.50 13.35
N GLY A 28 -8.32 -2.00 14.31
CA GLY A 28 -7.10 -2.74 14.02
C GLY A 28 -7.39 -4.20 13.67
N ILE A 29 -6.83 -4.69 12.58
CA ILE A 29 -6.88 -6.10 12.20
C ILE A 29 -5.50 -6.69 12.49
N TYR A 30 -5.42 -7.60 13.47
CA TYR A 30 -4.17 -8.25 13.91
C TYR A 30 -4.00 -9.67 13.39
N ASP A 31 -5.05 -10.24 12.79
CA ASP A 31 -5.00 -11.49 12.06
C ASP A 31 -4.46 -11.21 10.65
N PHE A 32 -3.23 -11.67 10.37
CA PHE A 32 -2.57 -11.45 9.09
C PHE A 32 -3.36 -12.01 7.91
N LYS A 33 -3.98 -13.18 8.06
CA LYS A 33 -4.79 -13.78 6.97
C LYS A 33 -6.00 -12.94 6.63
N LYS A 34 -6.66 -12.39 7.65
CA LYS A 34 -7.78 -11.47 7.45
C LYS A 34 -7.33 -10.17 6.81
N LEU A 35 -6.23 -9.60 7.27
CA LEU A 35 -5.68 -8.37 6.72
C LEU A 35 -5.27 -8.53 5.26
N ASP A 36 -4.60 -9.64 4.93
CA ASP A 36 -4.22 -9.95 3.55
C ASP A 36 -5.44 -10.20 2.65
N SER A 37 -6.49 -10.84 3.18
CA SER A 37 -7.75 -10.99 2.46
C SER A 37 -8.40 -9.63 2.16
N VAL A 38 -8.48 -8.72 3.15
CA VAL A 38 -8.99 -7.36 2.94
C VAL A 38 -8.18 -6.62 1.88
N ARG A 39 -6.86 -6.75 1.91
CA ARG A 39 -5.97 -6.16 0.92
C ARG A 39 -6.19 -6.74 -0.47
N HIS A 40 -6.18 -8.08 -0.58
CA HIS A 40 -6.31 -8.80 -1.85
C HIS A 40 -7.62 -8.48 -2.57
N PHE A 41 -8.73 -8.50 -1.84
CA PHE A 41 -10.06 -8.26 -2.40
C PHE A 41 -10.42 -6.78 -2.49
N SER A 42 -9.56 -5.87 -2.04
CA SER A 42 -9.79 -4.44 -2.21
C SER A 42 -9.69 -4.04 -3.69
N LYS A 43 -10.50 -3.07 -4.08
CA LYS A 43 -10.44 -2.49 -5.42
C LYS A 43 -9.10 -1.79 -5.66
N ALA A 44 -8.62 -1.08 -4.63
CA ALA A 44 -7.33 -0.40 -4.61
C ALA A 44 -6.83 -0.21 -3.17
N TYR A 45 -5.53 -0.03 -3.03
CA TYR A 45 -4.86 0.31 -1.78
C TYR A 45 -4.18 1.66 -1.91
N PHE A 46 -4.57 2.62 -1.05
CA PHE A 46 -3.98 3.95 -1.01
C PHE A 46 -2.92 4.01 0.10
N HIS A 47 -1.68 4.26 -0.29
CA HIS A 47 -0.53 4.34 0.60
C HIS A 47 -0.11 5.79 0.81
N GLY A 48 -0.45 6.36 1.97
CA GLY A 48 -0.26 7.78 2.28
C GLY A 48 1.05 8.15 2.97
N HIS A 49 1.96 7.20 3.23
CA HIS A 49 3.23 7.50 3.89
C HIS A 49 4.08 8.46 3.07
N SER A 50 4.46 9.59 3.68
CA SER A 50 5.21 10.67 3.04
C SER A 50 6.69 10.71 3.44
N VAL A 51 7.06 10.06 4.55
CA VAL A 51 8.43 10.08 5.10
C VAL A 51 8.86 8.68 5.57
N GLY A 52 10.18 8.44 5.56
CA GLY A 52 10.77 7.18 6.04
C GLY A 52 11.16 6.24 4.91
N GLY A 53 11.91 5.19 5.26
CA GLY A 53 12.39 4.17 4.33
C GLY A 53 11.31 3.19 3.88
N THR A 54 11.72 1.96 3.58
CA THR A 54 10.81 0.89 3.17
C THR A 54 9.75 0.62 4.26
N ASN A 55 8.49 0.81 3.92
CA ASN A 55 7.38 0.63 4.85
C ASN A 55 6.86 -0.81 4.78
N PRO A 56 6.83 -1.57 5.91
CA PRO A 56 6.35 -2.95 5.91
C PRO A 56 4.94 -3.11 5.35
N SER A 57 4.01 -2.19 5.66
CA SER A 57 2.64 -2.27 5.16
C SER A 57 2.53 -2.09 3.63
N LEU A 58 3.49 -1.40 3.01
CA LEU A 58 3.59 -1.30 1.56
C LEU A 58 4.03 -2.63 0.95
N LEU A 59 5.07 -3.27 1.52
CA LEU A 59 5.54 -4.58 1.06
C LEU A 59 4.47 -5.65 1.21
N GLU A 60 3.75 -5.64 2.32
CA GLU A 60 2.61 -6.54 2.56
C GLU A 60 1.49 -6.33 1.54
N ALA A 61 1.17 -5.08 1.19
CA ALA A 61 0.18 -4.77 0.16
C ALA A 61 0.63 -5.24 -1.23
N MET A 62 1.92 -5.10 -1.58
CA MET A 62 2.49 -5.63 -2.81
C MET A 62 2.41 -7.16 -2.85
N ALA A 63 2.77 -7.83 -1.75
CA ALA A 63 2.71 -9.28 -1.62
C ALA A 63 1.28 -9.83 -1.72
N ALA A 64 0.30 -9.11 -1.17
CA ALA A 64 -1.12 -9.45 -1.26
C ALA A 64 -1.73 -9.20 -2.65
N GLY A 65 -0.98 -8.65 -3.60
CA GLY A 65 -1.44 -8.35 -4.95
C GLY A 65 -2.40 -7.17 -5.02
N CYS A 66 -2.23 -6.17 -4.16
CA CYS A 66 -3.03 -4.94 -4.20
C CYS A 66 -2.71 -4.10 -5.44
N PHE A 67 -3.74 -3.44 -5.97
CA PHE A 67 -3.58 -2.36 -6.92
C PHE A 67 -3.28 -1.07 -6.16
N ILE A 68 -2.08 -0.51 -6.31
CA ILE A 68 -1.52 0.48 -5.40
C ILE A 68 -1.53 1.88 -5.99
N PHE A 69 -2.06 2.82 -5.20
CA PHE A 69 -1.93 4.26 -5.38
C PHE A 69 -1.09 4.79 -4.21
N ALA A 70 0.06 5.39 -4.47
CA ALA A 70 0.99 5.80 -3.43
C ALA A 70 1.27 7.31 -3.45
N HIS A 71 1.52 7.88 -2.29
CA HIS A 71 2.00 9.26 -2.21
C HIS A 71 3.32 9.40 -2.97
N ASP A 72 3.41 10.44 -3.80
CA ASP A 72 4.56 10.67 -4.67
C ASP A 72 5.76 11.18 -3.87
N ASN A 73 6.67 10.27 -3.55
CA ASN A 73 7.93 10.57 -2.89
C ASN A 73 9.01 9.55 -3.31
N ILE A 74 10.26 9.90 -3.01
CA ILE A 74 11.44 9.10 -3.41
C ILE A 74 11.42 7.68 -2.81
N PHE A 75 10.88 7.49 -1.62
CA PHE A 75 10.85 6.19 -0.93
C PHE A 75 9.85 5.24 -1.56
N ASN A 76 8.63 5.72 -1.80
CA ASN A 76 7.60 4.92 -2.46
C ASN A 76 8.00 4.60 -3.90
N ARG A 77 8.59 5.55 -4.63
CA ARG A 77 9.11 5.32 -5.98
C ARG A 77 10.26 4.30 -6.02
N ALA A 78 11.14 4.31 -5.02
CA ALA A 78 12.23 3.34 -4.94
C ALA A 78 11.72 1.89 -4.81
N VAL A 79 10.61 1.69 -4.08
CA VAL A 79 10.03 0.36 -3.85
C VAL A 79 9.11 -0.06 -4.99
N LEU A 80 8.19 0.79 -5.40
CA LEU A 80 7.14 0.48 -6.38
C LEU A 80 7.58 0.68 -7.83
N LYS A 81 8.64 1.47 -8.06
CA LYS A 81 9.14 1.80 -9.42
C LYS A 81 7.99 2.34 -10.29
N GLU A 82 7.72 1.75 -11.44
CA GLU A 82 6.65 2.13 -12.37
C GLU A 82 5.36 1.30 -12.16
N ASN A 83 5.23 0.57 -11.02
CA ASN A 83 4.16 -0.38 -10.81
C ASN A 83 3.07 0.14 -9.85
N ALA A 84 2.89 1.45 -9.79
CA ALA A 84 1.84 2.11 -9.02
C ALA A 84 1.42 3.43 -9.69
N PHE A 85 0.26 3.94 -9.30
CA PHE A 85 -0.14 5.31 -9.57
C PHE A 85 0.30 6.21 -8.42
N TYR A 86 0.89 7.35 -8.74
CA TYR A 86 1.42 8.28 -7.76
C TYR A 86 0.55 9.53 -7.66
N TYR A 87 0.33 9.99 -6.44
CA TYR A 87 -0.41 11.22 -6.18
C TYR A 87 0.40 12.19 -5.32
N PRO A 88 0.59 13.43 -5.78
CA PRO A 88 1.29 14.46 -5.01
C PRO A 88 0.37 15.19 -4.01
N SER A 89 -0.96 15.06 -4.16
CA SER A 89 -1.94 15.81 -3.37
C SER A 89 -3.27 15.06 -3.24
N ALA A 90 -4.13 15.53 -2.32
CA ALA A 90 -5.47 15.01 -2.11
C ALA A 90 -6.37 15.17 -3.35
N ASP A 91 -6.21 16.25 -4.12
CA ASP A 91 -7.00 16.48 -5.34
C ASP A 91 -6.74 15.38 -6.36
N LYS A 92 -5.48 14.92 -6.47
CA LYS A 92 -5.14 13.81 -7.36
C LYS A 92 -5.73 12.48 -6.89
N VAL A 93 -5.86 12.26 -5.59
CA VAL A 93 -6.58 11.10 -5.04
C VAL A 93 -8.05 11.13 -5.48
N THR A 94 -8.70 12.27 -5.39
CA THR A 94 -10.10 12.43 -5.83
C THR A 94 -10.27 12.14 -7.32
N GLU A 95 -9.35 12.64 -8.15
CA GLU A 95 -9.35 12.32 -9.59
C GLU A 95 -9.24 10.82 -9.85
N TYR A 96 -8.32 10.14 -9.16
CA TYR A 96 -8.14 8.69 -9.29
C TYR A 96 -9.36 7.91 -8.80
N LEU A 97 -9.97 8.29 -7.69
CA LEU A 97 -11.19 7.65 -7.18
C LEU A 97 -12.35 7.73 -8.18
N ASN A 98 -12.51 8.86 -8.84
CA ASN A 98 -13.56 9.05 -9.85
C ASN A 98 -13.35 8.22 -11.12
N ARG A 99 -12.14 7.79 -11.39
CA ARG A 99 -11.75 7.04 -12.60
C ARG A 99 -11.23 5.63 -12.31
N ILE A 100 -11.36 5.16 -11.10
CA ILE A 100 -10.68 3.95 -10.60
C ILE A 100 -11.01 2.70 -11.43
N ASP A 101 -12.24 2.57 -11.91
CA ASP A 101 -12.65 1.41 -12.70
C ASP A 101 -11.92 1.38 -14.06
N THR A 102 -11.92 2.48 -14.77
CA THR A 102 -11.22 2.59 -16.06
C THR A 102 -9.71 2.40 -15.92
N ILE A 103 -9.11 2.97 -14.85
CA ILE A 103 -7.68 2.84 -14.59
C ILE A 103 -7.33 1.37 -14.24
N ALA A 104 -8.19 0.72 -13.44
CA ALA A 104 -7.96 -0.66 -13.03
C ALA A 104 -8.01 -1.64 -14.21
N GLU A 105 -8.95 -1.49 -15.13
CA GLU A 105 -9.05 -2.33 -16.33
C GLU A 105 -7.76 -2.32 -17.16
N GLY A 106 -7.13 -1.15 -17.32
CA GLY A 106 -5.94 -1.00 -18.16
C GLY A 106 -4.62 -1.43 -17.50
N SER A 107 -4.52 -1.42 -16.18
CA SER A 107 -3.21 -1.47 -15.51
C SER A 107 -3.12 -2.46 -14.35
N LYS A 108 -4.22 -2.84 -13.73
CA LYS A 108 -4.23 -3.61 -12.48
C LYS A 108 -3.43 -4.91 -12.59
N ILE A 109 -3.74 -5.74 -13.57
CA ILE A 109 -3.11 -7.08 -13.73
C ILE A 109 -1.60 -6.95 -13.87
N GLN A 110 -1.14 -6.04 -14.72
CA GLN A 110 0.28 -5.84 -14.98
C GLN A 110 1.02 -5.33 -13.74
N TYR A 111 0.49 -4.32 -13.05
CA TYR A 111 1.14 -3.72 -11.91
C TYR A 111 1.19 -4.66 -10.70
N THR A 112 0.11 -5.37 -10.43
CA THR A 112 0.06 -6.35 -9.33
C THR A 112 1.02 -7.51 -9.56
N ALA A 113 1.10 -8.05 -10.78
CA ALA A 113 2.03 -9.13 -11.12
C ALA A 113 3.50 -8.69 -10.94
N ARG A 114 3.85 -7.50 -11.42
CA ARG A 114 5.21 -6.94 -11.27
C ARG A 114 5.57 -6.65 -9.82
N ASN A 115 4.62 -6.15 -9.02
CA ASN A 115 4.84 -5.92 -7.60
C ASN A 115 5.10 -7.22 -6.84
N ILE A 116 4.37 -8.29 -7.13
CA ILE A 116 4.62 -9.62 -6.55
C ILE A 116 6.02 -10.13 -6.94
N GLU A 117 6.43 -9.92 -8.19
CA GLU A 117 7.76 -10.30 -8.66
C GLU A 117 8.88 -9.52 -7.93
N VAL A 118 8.70 -8.21 -7.72
CA VAL A 118 9.63 -7.40 -6.91
C VAL A 118 9.76 -7.94 -5.49
N ILE A 119 8.64 -8.31 -4.85
CA ILE A 119 8.66 -8.91 -3.50
C ILE A 119 9.47 -10.21 -3.49
N ARG A 120 9.26 -11.10 -4.45
CA ARG A 120 9.99 -12.38 -4.53
C ARG A 120 11.49 -12.19 -4.74
N ASN A 121 11.86 -11.25 -5.61
CA ASN A 121 13.24 -11.08 -6.03
C ASN A 121 14.06 -10.17 -5.11
N GLU A 122 13.45 -9.17 -4.50
CA GLU A 122 14.17 -8.13 -3.75
C GLU A 122 13.96 -8.20 -2.23
N TYR A 123 12.84 -8.74 -1.77
CA TYR A 123 12.40 -8.72 -0.37
C TYR A 123 12.10 -10.11 0.23
N SER A 124 12.35 -11.21 -0.50
CA SER A 124 12.29 -12.55 0.08
C SER A 124 13.44 -12.79 1.06
N TRP A 125 13.26 -13.73 2.00
CA TRP A 125 14.32 -14.11 2.94
C TRP A 125 15.59 -14.58 2.22
N GLU A 126 15.45 -15.33 1.14
CA GLU A 126 16.57 -15.79 0.33
C GLU A 126 17.34 -14.61 -0.27
N SER A 127 16.64 -13.62 -0.83
CA SER A 127 17.27 -12.41 -1.39
C SER A 127 17.95 -11.53 -0.33
N LEU A 128 17.44 -11.52 0.90
CA LEU A 128 18.01 -10.78 2.03
C LEU A 128 19.30 -11.45 2.53
N ILE A 129 19.34 -12.79 2.61
CA ILE A 129 20.53 -13.58 2.97
C ILE A 129 21.62 -13.38 1.93
N ASP A 130 21.31 -13.51 0.63
CA ASP A 130 22.27 -13.30 -0.45
C ASP A 130 22.90 -11.89 -0.44
N LYS A 131 22.13 -10.86 -0.10
CA LYS A 131 22.63 -9.49 0.02
C LYS A 131 23.54 -9.30 1.24
N GLN A 132 23.30 -10.03 2.34
CA GLN A 132 24.16 -10.00 3.52
C GLN A 132 25.49 -10.72 3.26
N ASP A 133 25.46 -11.89 2.63
CA ASP A 133 26.66 -12.66 2.30
C ASP A 133 27.58 -11.91 1.35
N ARG A 134 27.04 -11.24 0.34
CA ARG A 134 27.82 -10.40 -0.57
C ARG A 134 28.46 -9.18 0.11
N LYS A 135 27.87 -8.65 1.18
CA LYS A 135 28.47 -7.55 1.97
C LYS A 135 29.54 -8.03 2.94
N SER A 136 29.54 -9.31 3.30
CA SER A 136 30.52 -9.90 4.23
C SER A 136 31.81 -10.34 3.52
N VAL A 137 31.89 -10.26 2.20
CA VAL A 137 33.05 -10.69 1.38
C VAL A 137 33.90 -9.50 0.90
N VAL A 138 33.65 -8.31 1.44
CA VAL A 138 34.46 -7.10 1.12
C VAL A 138 35.28 -6.67 2.34
#